data_1980ce1a571e05660c371e6042643ff7
#
_entry.id   1980ce1a571e05660c371e6042643ff7
#
_cell.length_a   1.000
_cell.length_b   1.000
_cell.length_c   1.000
_cell.angle_alpha   90.00
_cell.angle_beta   90.00
_cell.angle_gamma   90.00
#
_symmetry.space_group_name_H-M   'P 1'
#
loop_
_entity.id
_entity.type
_entity.pdbx_description
1 polymer ?
#
loop_
_entity_poly.entity_id
_entity_poly.type
_entity_poly.pdbx_seq_one_letter_code
_entity_poly.pdbx_strand_id
1 'polypeptide(L)'
;MLPCALFALLVPLLVAAQSPEGTISGPTTSAEAAGYSCDASKCQLPNCNCASVKPPGGLQPSDVPQFIVFTADDAIQSYTLDAVNQFLAHRKNPNGCAPKMTYYTSLGYTNYSLVTDWFVAGNEIADHTVNHVGDPSAGEINGNLIALNALAGIPLASIKGFRAPFLNYSVDTLKRLYESKFTYDSSASASVPVTDPNSDAFWPYTLDYGMANDCLEVPGSCKGEPKLPGFWEIPMYAFFDNLGVAGPHLMDPWLDNANGASAINDTATLEYMKNTFTAHYNGNRQPIGLYTHPIHVSRSVPGSTASNSTINMINAFLDWAQNQQNVWIISSEQLLDWVQHPTPVSQLDQLSSLKCSTPQVDAKICNGMPSSQAGLIQHCAFPDFPFYTCYGCPQDHPTVEKPNPPQQVADGQQARFRLPQNCSTPFWDPIKGECICTSSTCAFADDSRPIGPNGANLTGGGTGTFEDPASSSTTYVPFNNALPSVSLDILPTLILGVVGAFIGTFGVISRF
;
A
#
# COMPACT_ATOMS: atom_id res chain seq x y z
N MET A 1 -63.56 27.33 -12.14
CA MET A 1 -62.73 26.18 -12.47
C MET A 1 -61.31 26.67 -12.65
N LEU A 2 -60.48 26.60 -11.59
CA LEU A 2 -59.04 26.90 -11.66
C LEU A 2 -58.30 25.57 -11.85
N PRO A 3 -57.30 25.48 -12.73
CA PRO A 3 -56.42 24.31 -12.78
C PRO A 3 -55.30 24.44 -11.74
N CYS A 4 -55.21 23.42 -10.90
CA CYS A 4 -54.05 23.18 -10.03
C CYS A 4 -52.82 22.83 -10.89
N ALA A 5 -51.81 23.70 -10.89
CA ALA A 5 -50.50 23.37 -11.42
C ALA A 5 -49.68 22.63 -10.35
N LEU A 6 -49.45 21.36 -10.61
CA LEU A 6 -48.48 20.55 -9.83
C LEU A 6 -47.05 21.01 -10.19
N PHE A 7 -46.38 21.71 -9.29
CA PHE A 7 -44.94 21.90 -9.34
C PHE A 7 -44.25 20.63 -8.84
N ALA A 8 -43.79 19.81 -9.76
CA ALA A 8 -42.85 18.75 -9.43
C ALA A 8 -41.48 19.37 -9.11
N LEU A 9 -41.13 19.40 -7.84
CA LEU A 9 -39.76 19.67 -7.41
C LEU A 9 -38.88 18.49 -7.85
N LEU A 10 -38.14 18.67 -8.95
CA LEU A 10 -37.01 17.86 -9.29
C LEU A 10 -35.89 18.22 -8.28
N VAL A 11 -35.76 17.43 -7.25
CA VAL A 11 -34.53 17.38 -6.45
C VAL A 11 -33.52 16.67 -7.33
N PRO A 12 -32.40 17.33 -7.73
CA PRO A 12 -31.32 16.60 -8.37
C PRO A 12 -30.76 15.65 -7.30
N LEU A 13 -30.92 14.34 -7.49
CA LEU A 13 -30.04 13.37 -6.86
C LEU A 13 -28.63 13.68 -7.38
N LEU A 14 -27.83 14.34 -6.55
CA LEU A 14 -26.40 14.32 -6.67
C LEU A 14 -25.99 12.87 -6.39
N VAL A 15 -25.94 12.06 -7.43
CA VAL A 15 -25.14 10.85 -7.42
C VAL A 15 -23.71 11.37 -7.34
N ALA A 16 -23.11 11.31 -6.14
CA ALA A 16 -21.69 11.47 -6.01
C ALA A 16 -21.08 10.39 -6.90
N ALA A 17 -20.53 10.79 -8.02
CA ALA A 17 -19.75 9.90 -8.85
C ALA A 17 -18.56 9.49 -7.97
N GLN A 18 -18.49 8.21 -7.63
CA GLN A 18 -17.29 7.63 -7.04
C GLN A 18 -16.14 8.02 -7.96
N SER A 19 -15.16 8.71 -7.40
CA SER A 19 -13.97 9.10 -8.15
C SER A 19 -13.31 7.82 -8.65
N PRO A 20 -13.03 7.69 -9.96
CA PRO A 20 -12.18 6.60 -10.40
C PRO A 20 -10.83 6.78 -9.75
N GLU A 21 -10.38 5.71 -9.09
CA GLU A 21 -9.07 5.57 -8.46
C GLU A 21 -8.39 6.88 -8.02
N GLY A 22 -8.74 7.30 -6.82
CA GLY A 22 -7.67 7.70 -5.91
C GLY A 22 -7.19 9.11 -5.93
N THR A 23 -7.92 10.14 -6.29
CA THR A 23 -7.28 11.44 -6.25
C THR A 23 -8.01 12.51 -5.48
N ILE A 24 -9.30 12.41 -5.31
CA ILE A 24 -10.06 13.46 -4.63
C ILE A 24 -10.92 12.82 -3.56
N SER A 25 -10.66 13.14 -2.30
CA SER A 25 -11.61 12.93 -1.22
C SER A 25 -12.48 14.17 -1.06
N GLY A 26 -13.75 13.97 -0.76
CA GLY A 26 -14.60 15.08 -0.36
C GLY A 26 -14.14 15.70 0.96
N PRO A 27 -14.57 16.92 1.28
CA PRO A 27 -14.19 17.55 2.53
C PRO A 27 -14.77 16.79 3.71
N THR A 28 -13.91 16.33 4.62
CA THR A 28 -14.26 15.91 5.96
C THR A 28 -14.17 17.13 6.86
N THR A 29 -15.13 17.32 7.75
CA THR A 29 -15.08 18.42 8.72
C THR A 29 -15.04 17.85 10.13
N SER A 30 -14.43 18.60 11.04
CA SER A 30 -14.46 18.26 12.48
C SER A 30 -15.88 18.15 13.03
N ALA A 31 -16.88 18.74 12.38
CA ALA A 31 -18.28 18.61 12.73
C ALA A 31 -18.80 17.18 12.53
N GLU A 32 -18.27 16.44 11.57
CA GLU A 32 -18.64 15.05 11.32
C GLU A 32 -17.96 14.10 12.30
N ALA A 33 -16.78 14.45 12.78
CA ALA A 33 -16.10 13.78 13.88
C ALA A 33 -16.61 14.24 15.28
N ALA A 34 -17.72 14.95 15.37
CA ALA A 34 -18.22 15.54 16.62
C ALA A 34 -18.54 14.55 17.75
N GLY A 35 -18.64 13.26 17.45
CA GLY A 35 -18.78 12.19 18.45
C GLY A 35 -17.47 11.71 19.06
N TYR A 36 -16.31 12.11 18.50
CA TYR A 36 -15.01 11.71 19.01
C TYR A 36 -14.68 12.46 20.30
N SER A 37 -14.33 11.71 21.33
CA SER A 37 -13.88 12.28 22.62
C SER A 37 -12.87 11.35 23.26
N CYS A 38 -11.64 11.79 23.38
CA CYS A 38 -10.54 11.03 23.94
C CYS A 38 -10.10 11.58 25.29
N ASP A 39 -9.96 10.70 26.29
CA ASP A 39 -9.39 11.04 27.60
C ASP A 39 -7.87 10.86 27.57
N ALA A 40 -7.15 11.93 27.27
CA ALA A 40 -5.69 11.90 27.19
C ALA A 40 -4.99 11.47 28.47
N SER A 41 -5.66 11.50 29.63
CA SER A 41 -5.08 11.01 30.88
C SER A 41 -5.02 9.47 30.95
N LYS A 42 -5.85 8.81 30.19
CA LYS A 42 -5.94 7.33 30.11
C LYS A 42 -5.34 6.77 28.80
N CYS A 43 -5.19 7.61 27.79
CA CYS A 43 -4.65 7.24 26.50
C CYS A 43 -3.21 7.75 26.39
N GLN A 44 -2.24 6.86 26.57
CA GLN A 44 -0.82 7.18 26.65
C GLN A 44 0.01 6.33 25.70
N LEU A 45 0.96 6.95 25.02
CA LEU A 45 1.97 6.25 24.23
C LEU A 45 2.77 5.25 25.11
N PRO A 46 3.25 4.14 24.54
CA PRO A 46 3.19 3.77 23.12
C PRO A 46 1.91 3.06 22.68
N ASN A 47 1.00 2.72 23.59
CA ASN A 47 -0.12 1.81 23.32
C ASN A 47 -1.42 2.53 22.93
N CYS A 48 -1.55 3.80 23.24
CA CYS A 48 -2.72 4.61 22.93
C CYS A 48 -2.29 6.04 22.61
N ASN A 49 -2.90 6.65 21.60
CA ASN A 49 -2.71 8.05 21.25
C ASN A 49 -4.05 8.67 20.84
N CYS A 50 -4.41 9.79 21.45
CA CYS A 50 -5.57 10.56 21.02
C CYS A 50 -5.31 11.25 19.68
N ALA A 51 -6.34 11.36 18.84
CA ALA A 51 -6.26 12.16 17.62
C ALA A 51 -5.94 13.62 17.97
N SER A 52 -4.88 14.15 17.39
CA SER A 52 -4.38 15.49 17.66
C SER A 52 -3.61 16.03 16.47
N VAL A 53 -3.80 17.32 16.18
CA VAL A 53 -2.97 18.05 15.20
C VAL A 53 -1.61 18.44 15.79
N LYS A 54 -1.43 18.33 17.12
CA LYS A 54 -0.16 18.65 17.79
C LYS A 54 0.77 17.44 17.76
N PRO A 55 2.09 17.68 17.74
CA PRO A 55 3.07 16.59 17.76
C PRO A 55 2.88 15.64 18.96
N PRO A 56 3.08 14.32 18.74
CA PRO A 56 3.00 13.33 19.82
C PRO A 56 4.11 13.54 20.85
N GLY A 57 3.91 13.01 22.06
CA GLY A 57 4.88 13.11 23.16
C GLY A 57 5.13 14.51 23.70
N GLY A 58 4.31 15.51 23.31
CA GLY A 58 4.47 16.90 23.74
C GLY A 58 5.69 17.61 23.14
N LEU A 59 6.28 17.07 22.07
CA LEU A 59 7.41 17.69 21.38
C LEU A 59 7.01 19.05 20.77
N GLN A 60 7.96 19.98 20.76
CA GLN A 60 7.77 21.22 20.01
C GLN A 60 7.96 20.96 18.52
N PRO A 61 7.25 21.67 17.63
CA PRO A 61 7.40 21.48 16.18
C PRO A 61 8.85 21.59 15.67
N SER A 62 9.70 22.41 16.30
CA SER A 62 11.12 22.54 15.99
C SER A 62 11.92 21.26 16.24
N ASP A 63 11.45 20.41 17.14
CA ASP A 63 12.13 19.18 17.53
C ASP A 63 11.60 17.96 16.74
N VAL A 64 10.56 18.17 15.93
CA VAL A 64 9.92 17.12 15.13
C VAL A 64 10.49 17.10 13.70
N PRO A 65 10.89 15.94 13.16
CA PRO A 65 11.26 15.84 11.75
C PRO A 65 10.03 16.07 10.86
N GLN A 66 10.26 16.53 9.63
CA GLN A 66 9.20 16.50 8.63
C GLN A 66 9.26 15.16 7.90
N PHE A 67 8.24 14.37 8.08
CA PHE A 67 8.11 13.09 7.39
C PHE A 67 7.37 13.23 6.07
N ILE A 68 7.90 12.58 5.03
CA ILE A 68 7.21 12.26 3.79
C ILE A 68 6.95 10.75 3.84
N VAL A 69 5.70 10.36 4.02
CA VAL A 69 5.28 8.96 3.98
C VAL A 69 5.04 8.59 2.53
N PHE A 70 5.97 7.84 1.96
CA PHE A 70 5.86 7.41 0.57
C PHE A 70 5.24 6.01 0.53
N THR A 71 4.13 5.85 -0.20
CA THR A 71 3.48 4.55 -0.36
C THR A 71 3.11 4.26 -1.80
N ALA A 72 2.98 2.99 -2.11
CA ALA A 72 2.44 2.51 -3.38
C ALA A 72 1.34 1.49 -3.10
N ASP A 73 0.36 1.44 -4.00
CA ASP A 73 -0.75 0.52 -3.93
C ASP A 73 -0.73 -0.45 -5.14
N ASP A 74 -1.44 -1.57 -5.04
CA ASP A 74 -1.70 -2.59 -6.06
C ASP A 74 -0.61 -3.67 -6.24
N ALA A 75 -0.40 -4.10 -7.48
CA ALA A 75 0.47 -5.20 -7.83
C ALA A 75 1.95 -4.82 -7.81
N ILE A 76 2.77 -5.68 -7.24
CA ILE A 76 4.22 -5.58 -7.35
C ILE A 76 4.69 -6.30 -8.61
N GLN A 77 5.21 -5.51 -9.55
CA GLN A 77 5.82 -5.93 -10.81
C GLN A 77 7.17 -5.24 -11.03
N SER A 78 7.97 -5.72 -11.97
CA SER A 78 9.23 -5.04 -12.31
C SER A 78 9.01 -3.59 -12.71
N TYR A 79 8.01 -3.34 -13.55
CA TYR A 79 7.69 -2.00 -14.03
C TYR A 79 7.11 -1.08 -12.94
N THR A 80 6.43 -1.62 -11.93
CA THR A 80 5.95 -0.82 -10.79
C THR A 80 7.08 -0.53 -9.80
N LEU A 81 7.99 -1.48 -9.57
CA LEU A 81 9.19 -1.24 -8.77
C LEU A 81 10.15 -0.26 -9.46
N ASP A 82 10.35 -0.37 -10.77
CA ASP A 82 11.15 0.58 -11.53
C ASP A 82 10.57 2.00 -11.42
N ALA A 83 9.23 2.09 -11.45
CA ALA A 83 8.52 3.35 -11.30
C ALA A 83 8.76 4.01 -9.94
N VAL A 84 8.71 3.29 -8.84
CA VAL A 84 9.01 3.86 -7.51
C VAL A 84 10.51 4.08 -7.30
N ASN A 85 11.36 3.21 -7.83
CA ASN A 85 12.81 3.32 -7.71
C ASN A 85 13.38 4.54 -8.45
N GLN A 86 12.73 5.01 -9.52
CA GLN A 86 13.16 6.25 -10.19
C GLN A 86 13.03 7.49 -9.27
N PHE A 87 12.24 7.40 -8.20
CA PHE A 87 12.11 8.45 -7.18
C PHE A 87 13.01 8.21 -5.97
N LEU A 88 13.21 6.96 -5.55
CA LEU A 88 13.80 6.63 -4.25
C LEU A 88 15.25 6.11 -4.32
N ALA A 89 15.63 5.38 -5.36
CA ALA A 89 16.88 4.62 -5.38
C ALA A 89 18.16 5.47 -5.22
N HIS A 90 18.12 6.73 -5.65
CA HIS A 90 19.27 7.64 -5.58
C HIS A 90 19.24 8.56 -4.34
N ARG A 91 18.18 8.48 -3.53
CA ARG A 91 17.97 9.38 -2.38
C ARG A 91 18.53 8.80 -1.10
N LYS A 92 18.79 9.71 -0.18
CA LYS A 92 19.21 9.37 1.19
C LYS A 92 18.47 10.25 2.18
N ASN A 93 18.10 9.67 3.30
CA ASN A 93 17.66 10.40 4.47
C ASN A 93 18.83 11.12 5.15
N PRO A 94 18.59 12.08 6.08
CA PRO A 94 19.64 12.86 6.72
C PRO A 94 20.74 12.03 7.40
N ASN A 95 20.45 10.80 7.83
CA ASN A 95 21.43 9.87 8.40
C ASN A 95 22.25 9.08 7.35
N GLY A 96 22.06 9.35 6.06
CA GLY A 96 22.71 8.64 4.96
C GLY A 96 22.07 7.32 4.54
N CYS A 97 21.02 6.86 5.23
CA CYS A 97 20.27 5.65 4.87
C CYS A 97 19.40 5.88 3.63
N ALA A 98 19.22 4.82 2.83
CA ALA A 98 18.22 4.85 1.77
C ALA A 98 16.81 5.02 2.36
N PRO A 99 15.92 5.80 1.73
CA PRO A 99 14.53 5.87 2.11
C PRO A 99 13.87 4.49 2.08
N LYS A 100 12.86 4.31 2.92
CA LYS A 100 11.98 3.15 2.92
C LYS A 100 10.57 3.61 2.61
N MET A 101 9.78 2.72 2.01
CA MET A 101 8.38 2.99 1.71
C MET A 101 7.52 1.77 2.01
N THR A 102 6.21 1.98 2.03
CA THR A 102 5.20 0.93 2.17
C THR A 102 4.63 0.58 0.81
N TYR A 103 4.49 -0.71 0.52
CA TYR A 103 3.71 -1.18 -0.61
C TYR A 103 2.48 -1.93 -0.09
N TYR A 104 1.29 -1.36 -0.29
CA TYR A 104 0.00 -2.01 -0.02
C TYR A 104 -0.30 -2.92 -1.21
N THR A 105 -0.11 -4.22 -1.02
CA THR A 105 -0.01 -5.18 -2.12
C THR A 105 -1.28 -6.00 -2.26
N SER A 106 -1.89 -5.96 -3.46
CA SER A 106 -2.92 -6.91 -3.91
C SER A 106 -2.27 -8.10 -4.60
N LEU A 107 -2.93 -9.28 -4.60
CA LEU A 107 -2.35 -10.48 -5.22
C LEU A 107 -2.47 -10.50 -6.73
N GLY A 108 -3.57 -9.98 -7.27
CA GLY A 108 -3.78 -9.92 -8.72
C GLY A 108 -2.58 -9.28 -9.41
N TYR A 109 -1.99 -9.98 -10.38
CA TYR A 109 -0.82 -9.53 -11.14
C TYR A 109 0.47 -9.33 -10.33
N THR A 110 0.58 -9.79 -9.09
CA THR A 110 1.78 -9.63 -8.27
C THR A 110 2.81 -10.74 -8.52
N ASN A 111 4.08 -10.34 -8.66
CA ASN A 111 5.22 -11.24 -8.75
C ASN A 111 5.85 -11.43 -7.36
N TYR A 112 5.67 -12.60 -6.78
CA TYR A 112 6.03 -12.87 -5.38
C TYR A 112 7.53 -12.81 -5.10
N SER A 113 8.40 -13.12 -6.07
CA SER A 113 9.85 -12.96 -5.86
C SER A 113 10.24 -11.49 -5.68
N LEU A 114 9.54 -10.57 -6.37
CA LEU A 114 9.77 -9.13 -6.21
C LEU A 114 9.23 -8.60 -4.88
N VAL A 115 8.15 -9.19 -4.36
CA VAL A 115 7.68 -8.92 -2.99
C VAL A 115 8.76 -9.31 -1.98
N THR A 116 9.34 -10.50 -2.14
CA THR A 116 10.47 -10.95 -1.30
C THR A 116 11.64 -9.99 -1.36
N ASP A 117 12.07 -9.60 -2.55
CA ASP A 117 13.17 -8.65 -2.77
C ASP A 117 12.90 -7.31 -2.09
N TRP A 118 11.68 -6.81 -2.23
CA TRP A 118 11.25 -5.54 -1.65
C TRP A 118 11.31 -5.55 -0.13
N PHE A 119 10.77 -6.61 0.47
CA PHE A 119 10.77 -6.81 1.92
C PHE A 119 12.20 -6.96 2.48
N VAL A 120 13.03 -7.80 1.84
CA VAL A 120 14.40 -8.05 2.27
C VAL A 120 15.27 -6.80 2.16
N ALA A 121 14.98 -5.91 1.21
CA ALA A 121 15.60 -4.61 1.13
C ALA A 121 15.22 -3.67 2.30
N GLY A 122 14.35 -4.11 3.20
CA GLY A 122 13.91 -3.38 4.38
C GLY A 122 12.76 -2.40 4.14
N ASN A 123 12.03 -2.56 3.03
CA ASN A 123 10.78 -1.86 2.80
C ASN A 123 9.63 -2.61 3.47
N GLU A 124 8.52 -1.92 3.65
CA GLU A 124 7.32 -2.49 4.23
C GLU A 124 6.43 -3.11 3.15
N ILE A 125 5.88 -4.29 3.46
CA ILE A 125 4.77 -4.91 2.74
C ILE A 125 3.54 -4.83 3.64
N ALA A 126 2.47 -4.27 3.11
CA ALA A 126 1.17 -4.15 3.74
C ALA A 126 0.09 -4.78 2.87
N ASP A 127 -1.07 -5.01 3.44
CA ASP A 127 -2.19 -5.72 2.81
C ASP A 127 -3.10 -4.77 2.02
N HIS A 128 -3.51 -5.20 0.82
CA HIS A 128 -4.44 -4.50 -0.05
C HIS A 128 -5.46 -5.44 -0.70
N THR A 129 -5.84 -6.50 0.00
CA THR A 129 -6.78 -7.56 -0.38
C THR A 129 -6.30 -8.50 -1.49
N VAL A 130 -6.98 -9.65 -1.64
CA VAL A 130 -6.70 -10.62 -2.71
C VAL A 130 -7.05 -10.06 -4.08
N ASN A 131 -8.30 -9.59 -4.24
CA ASN A 131 -8.89 -9.24 -5.53
C ASN A 131 -9.09 -7.73 -5.73
N HIS A 132 -8.43 -6.89 -4.93
CA HIS A 132 -8.58 -5.44 -4.99
C HIS A 132 -10.05 -4.99 -4.88
N VAL A 133 -10.72 -5.36 -3.79
CA VAL A 133 -12.13 -5.04 -3.53
C VAL A 133 -12.31 -4.11 -2.34
N GLY A 134 -13.21 -3.14 -2.49
CA GLY A 134 -13.61 -2.26 -1.39
C GLY A 134 -14.52 -2.97 -0.38
N ASP A 135 -14.58 -2.47 0.86
CA ASP A 135 -15.29 -3.08 2.01
C ASP A 135 -15.06 -4.60 2.11
N PRO A 136 -13.80 -5.04 2.18
CA PRO A 136 -13.42 -6.42 1.95
C PRO A 136 -13.93 -7.35 3.05
N SER A 137 -14.27 -8.58 2.66
CA SER A 137 -14.54 -9.67 3.58
C SER A 137 -13.28 -10.10 4.34
N ALA A 138 -13.45 -10.83 5.44
CA ALA A 138 -12.32 -11.45 6.15
C ALA A 138 -11.50 -12.39 5.25
N GLY A 139 -12.14 -13.05 4.27
CA GLY A 139 -11.46 -13.88 3.29
C GLY A 139 -10.52 -13.10 2.37
N GLU A 140 -10.94 -11.93 1.92
CA GLU A 140 -10.12 -11.02 1.09
C GLU A 140 -8.89 -10.52 1.85
N ILE A 141 -9.05 -10.13 3.10
CA ILE A 141 -7.97 -9.65 3.97
C ILE A 141 -7.02 -10.80 4.33
N ASN A 142 -7.54 -11.86 4.96
CA ASN A 142 -6.72 -12.95 5.47
C ASN A 142 -6.12 -13.80 4.33
N GLY A 143 -6.83 -13.91 3.21
CA GLY A 143 -6.32 -14.60 2.01
C GLY A 143 -5.06 -13.96 1.48
N ASN A 144 -4.98 -12.64 1.47
CA ASN A 144 -3.80 -11.90 1.06
C ASN A 144 -2.61 -12.18 2.00
N LEU A 145 -2.81 -12.08 3.32
CA LEU A 145 -1.79 -12.44 4.31
C LEU A 145 -1.24 -13.85 4.09
N ILE A 146 -2.13 -14.83 3.89
CA ILE A 146 -1.75 -16.24 3.69
C ILE A 146 -0.91 -16.40 2.42
N ALA A 147 -1.33 -15.79 1.33
CA ALA A 147 -0.62 -15.91 0.04
C ALA A 147 0.74 -15.22 0.07
N LEU A 148 0.85 -14.03 0.65
CA LEU A 148 2.11 -13.32 0.81
C LEU A 148 3.09 -14.10 1.69
N ASN A 149 2.62 -14.68 2.79
CA ASN A 149 3.43 -15.57 3.62
C ASN A 149 3.88 -16.81 2.84
N ALA A 150 2.95 -17.50 2.16
CA ALA A 150 3.21 -18.76 1.50
C ALA A 150 4.10 -18.66 0.26
N LEU A 151 3.94 -17.59 -0.55
CA LEU A 151 4.57 -17.48 -1.87
C LEU A 151 5.69 -16.44 -1.93
N ALA A 152 5.68 -15.46 -1.03
CA ALA A 152 6.75 -14.46 -0.94
C ALA A 152 7.61 -14.62 0.34
N GLY A 153 7.22 -15.54 1.24
CA GLY A 153 7.95 -15.77 2.49
C GLY A 153 7.96 -14.57 3.43
N ILE A 154 6.90 -13.78 3.42
CA ILE A 154 6.79 -12.66 4.36
C ILE A 154 6.27 -13.18 5.68
N PRO A 155 6.99 -12.97 6.81
CA PRO A 155 6.48 -13.36 8.11
C PRO A 155 5.13 -12.71 8.40
N LEU A 156 4.16 -13.47 8.91
CA LEU A 156 2.81 -12.96 9.15
C LEU A 156 2.81 -11.74 10.09
N ALA A 157 3.65 -11.77 11.12
CA ALA A 157 3.79 -10.66 12.06
C ALA A 157 4.42 -9.39 11.46
N SER A 158 5.03 -9.49 10.28
CA SER A 158 5.64 -8.38 9.57
C SER A 158 4.65 -7.65 8.66
N ILE A 159 3.48 -8.24 8.35
CA ILE A 159 2.42 -7.58 7.58
C ILE A 159 1.51 -6.88 8.58
N LYS A 160 1.83 -5.64 8.91
CA LYS A 160 1.19 -4.90 10.01
C LYS A 160 0.11 -3.96 9.54
N GLY A 161 0.21 -3.46 8.33
CA GLY A 161 -0.63 -2.41 7.77
C GLY A 161 -1.66 -2.91 6.78
N PHE A 162 -2.71 -2.14 6.66
CA PHE A 162 -3.77 -2.33 5.67
C PHE A 162 -4.15 -1.00 5.03
N ARG A 163 -4.56 -1.04 3.77
CA ARG A 163 -5.29 0.02 3.09
C ARG A 163 -6.43 -0.60 2.30
N ALA A 164 -7.63 -0.05 2.42
CA ALA A 164 -8.78 -0.49 1.65
C ALA A 164 -8.66 -0.07 0.19
N PRO A 165 -8.84 -0.98 -0.78
CA PRO A 165 -9.01 -0.60 -2.17
C PRO A 165 -10.07 0.47 -2.34
N PHE A 166 -9.81 1.46 -3.21
CA PHE A 166 -10.68 2.63 -3.42
C PHE A 166 -10.94 3.48 -2.17
N LEU A 167 -10.16 3.26 -1.09
CA LEU A 167 -10.41 3.80 0.25
C LEU A 167 -11.83 3.48 0.75
N ASN A 168 -12.43 2.41 0.22
CA ASN A 168 -13.76 1.96 0.57
C ASN A 168 -13.68 0.92 1.69
N TYR A 169 -13.97 1.35 2.91
CA TYR A 169 -13.98 0.53 4.11
C TYR A 169 -15.29 0.75 4.89
N SER A 170 -15.57 -0.12 5.84
CA SER A 170 -16.69 -0.02 6.75
C SER A 170 -16.25 -0.19 8.21
N VAL A 171 -17.15 0.07 9.15
CA VAL A 171 -16.93 -0.29 10.56
C VAL A 171 -16.59 -1.77 10.72
N ASP A 172 -17.20 -2.62 9.90
CA ASP A 172 -16.93 -4.06 9.97
C ASP A 172 -15.59 -4.43 9.34
N THR A 173 -15.13 -3.69 8.32
CA THR A 173 -13.75 -3.81 7.81
C THR A 173 -12.75 -3.55 8.93
N LEU A 174 -12.88 -2.44 9.66
CA LEU A 174 -11.97 -2.11 10.76
C LEU A 174 -12.00 -3.17 11.88
N LYS A 175 -13.17 -3.74 12.20
CA LYS A 175 -13.27 -4.84 13.15
C LYS A 175 -12.55 -6.10 12.66
N ARG A 176 -12.71 -6.47 11.38
CA ARG A 176 -12.01 -7.62 10.77
C ARG A 176 -10.50 -7.45 10.82
N LEU A 177 -9.98 -6.26 10.55
CA LEU A 177 -8.56 -5.93 10.66
C LEU A 177 -8.06 -6.11 12.10
N TYR A 178 -8.80 -5.58 13.07
CA TYR A 178 -8.50 -5.71 14.49
C TYR A 178 -8.49 -7.18 14.94
N GLU A 179 -9.50 -7.96 14.54
CA GLU A 179 -9.60 -9.39 14.82
C GLU A 179 -8.45 -10.18 14.19
N SER A 180 -8.04 -9.81 12.98
CA SER A 180 -6.91 -10.39 12.26
C SER A 180 -5.55 -9.90 12.76
N LYS A 181 -5.50 -9.07 13.81
CA LYS A 181 -4.28 -8.58 14.45
C LYS A 181 -3.40 -7.71 13.54
N PHE A 182 -4.02 -6.93 12.67
CA PHE A 182 -3.32 -5.82 12.07
C PHE A 182 -2.98 -4.77 13.13
N THR A 183 -1.91 -4.05 12.90
CA THR A 183 -1.48 -2.98 13.80
C THR A 183 -2.16 -1.66 13.43
N TYR A 184 -2.33 -1.41 12.12
CA TYR A 184 -2.90 -0.16 11.65
C TYR A 184 -3.70 -0.31 10.35
N ASP A 185 -4.64 0.62 10.17
CA ASP A 185 -5.26 0.98 8.90
C ASP A 185 -4.71 2.32 8.40
N SER A 186 -4.71 2.52 7.08
CA SER A 186 -4.38 3.78 6.44
C SER A 186 -5.33 4.02 5.27
N SER A 187 -6.64 4.05 5.57
CA SER A 187 -7.70 4.27 4.58
C SER A 187 -8.47 5.57 4.81
N ALA A 188 -8.47 6.11 6.04
CA ALA A 188 -9.15 7.35 6.35
C ALA A 188 -8.39 8.57 5.84
N SER A 189 -9.10 9.54 5.27
CA SER A 189 -8.50 10.73 4.70
C SER A 189 -8.41 11.90 5.68
N ALA A 190 -7.32 12.67 5.57
CA ALA A 190 -7.17 13.99 6.14
C ALA A 190 -7.32 15.02 5.02
N SER A 191 -8.52 15.57 4.90
CA SER A 191 -8.99 16.33 3.73
C SER A 191 -9.15 17.82 3.99
N VAL A 192 -8.85 18.28 5.22
CA VAL A 192 -8.92 19.68 5.60
C VAL A 192 -7.50 20.22 5.81
N PRO A 193 -7.12 21.34 5.16
CA PRO A 193 -5.76 21.87 5.24
C PRO A 193 -5.29 22.11 6.69
N VAL A 194 -4.01 21.89 6.97
CA VAL A 194 -3.41 22.16 8.31
C VAL A 194 -3.49 23.62 8.74
N THR A 195 -3.76 24.52 7.83
CA THR A 195 -3.97 25.95 8.09
C THR A 195 -5.39 26.28 8.51
N ASP A 196 -6.33 25.34 8.37
CA ASP A 196 -7.69 25.49 8.86
C ASP A 196 -7.74 25.16 10.36
N PRO A 197 -8.42 25.95 11.20
CA PRO A 197 -8.58 25.68 12.62
C PRO A 197 -9.33 24.37 12.90
N ASN A 198 -10.07 23.83 11.95
CA ASN A 198 -10.78 22.57 12.03
C ASN A 198 -10.06 21.43 11.27
N SER A 199 -8.76 21.57 11.05
CA SER A 199 -7.99 20.55 10.34
C SER A 199 -8.16 19.17 10.94
N ASP A 200 -8.37 18.18 10.08
CA ASP A 200 -8.43 16.76 10.37
C ASP A 200 -7.10 16.04 10.11
N ALA A 201 -6.04 16.79 9.81
CA ALA A 201 -4.69 16.25 9.64
C ALA A 201 -4.10 15.86 11.01
N PHE A 202 -4.69 14.86 11.63
CA PHE A 202 -4.20 14.33 12.90
C PHE A 202 -2.92 13.52 12.69
N TRP A 203 -2.06 13.53 13.70
CA TRP A 203 -1.01 12.52 13.81
C TRP A 203 -1.64 11.13 13.95
N PRO A 204 -0.95 10.05 13.59
CA PRO A 204 -1.46 8.70 13.81
C PRO A 204 -1.98 8.51 15.22
N TYR A 205 -3.17 7.95 15.35
CA TYR A 205 -3.88 7.81 16.63
C TYR A 205 -4.52 6.41 16.74
N THR A 206 -4.96 6.04 17.94
CA THR A 206 -5.58 4.74 18.16
C THR A 206 -7.10 4.82 18.24
N LEU A 207 -7.76 3.74 17.83
CA LEU A 207 -9.21 3.64 17.85
C LEU A 207 -9.79 3.24 19.22
N ASP A 208 -9.04 3.43 20.32
CA ASP A 208 -9.57 3.27 21.67
C ASP A 208 -10.83 4.11 21.90
N TYR A 209 -10.87 5.27 21.28
CA TYR A 209 -11.99 6.20 21.32
C TYR A 209 -12.73 6.32 19.98
N GLY A 210 -12.42 5.43 19.02
CA GLY A 210 -13.02 5.38 17.69
C GLY A 210 -12.34 6.31 16.70
N MET A 211 -12.95 6.41 15.52
CA MET A 211 -12.46 7.26 14.42
C MET A 211 -12.65 8.74 14.71
N ALA A 212 -11.65 9.53 14.35
CA ALA A 212 -11.68 11.00 14.36
C ALA A 212 -11.64 11.62 12.96
N ASN A 213 -11.25 10.85 11.94
CA ASN A 213 -11.26 11.24 10.54
C ASN A 213 -12.49 10.68 9.83
N ASP A 214 -12.69 11.17 8.65
CA ASP A 214 -13.42 10.64 7.51
C ASP A 214 -14.65 9.77 7.78
N CYS A 215 -15.78 10.32 7.45
CA CYS A 215 -17.05 9.64 7.53
C CYS A 215 -17.89 9.81 6.29
N LEU A 216 -17.32 10.23 5.21
CA LEU A 216 -18.06 10.57 4.00
C LEU A 216 -18.95 9.43 3.52
N GLU A 217 -18.45 8.21 3.58
CA GLU A 217 -19.15 7.03 3.07
C GLU A 217 -19.21 5.88 4.09
N VAL A 218 -18.79 6.12 5.33
CA VAL A 218 -18.73 5.10 6.39
C VAL A 218 -19.68 5.43 7.53
N PRO A 219 -20.99 5.10 7.41
CA PRO A 219 -21.96 5.43 8.43
C PRO A 219 -21.56 4.90 9.81
N GLY A 220 -21.48 5.81 10.79
CA GLY A 220 -21.20 5.48 12.18
C GLY A 220 -19.72 5.49 12.58
N SER A 221 -18.75 5.45 11.67
CA SER A 221 -17.33 5.43 12.01
C SER A 221 -16.85 6.75 12.62
N CYS A 222 -17.32 7.87 12.13
CA CYS A 222 -16.93 9.19 12.61
C CYS A 222 -17.63 9.68 13.88
N LYS A 223 -18.23 8.85 14.63
CA LYS A 223 -18.88 9.23 15.89
C LYS A 223 -18.18 8.62 17.09
N GLY A 224 -16.86 8.48 17.00
CA GLY A 224 -16.07 7.81 18.01
C GLY A 224 -16.24 6.29 17.99
N GLU A 225 -16.64 5.72 16.87
CA GLU A 225 -16.80 4.28 16.64
C GLU A 225 -15.98 3.86 15.40
N PRO A 226 -15.60 2.58 15.23
CA PRO A 226 -15.65 1.55 16.26
C PRO A 226 -14.56 1.75 17.32
N LYS A 227 -14.81 1.26 18.56
CA LYS A 227 -13.78 1.26 19.60
C LYS A 227 -12.94 0.00 19.53
N LEU A 228 -11.70 0.15 19.09
CA LEU A 228 -10.73 -0.92 18.86
C LEU A 228 -9.41 -0.59 19.59
N PRO A 229 -9.29 -0.94 20.88
CA PRO A 229 -8.16 -0.52 21.70
C PRO A 229 -6.81 -1.00 21.15
N GLY A 230 -5.87 -0.06 20.99
CA GLY A 230 -4.54 -0.33 20.48
C GLY A 230 -4.43 -0.54 18.97
N PHE A 231 -5.53 -0.43 18.22
CA PHE A 231 -5.53 -0.43 16.76
C PHE A 231 -5.34 0.99 16.23
N TRP A 232 -4.39 1.19 15.33
CA TRP A 232 -3.98 2.51 14.87
C TRP A 232 -4.66 2.90 13.57
N GLU A 233 -4.92 4.19 13.43
CA GLU A 233 -5.22 4.85 12.16
C GLU A 233 -4.06 5.74 11.77
N ILE A 234 -3.54 5.58 10.56
CA ILE A 234 -2.59 6.50 9.94
C ILE A 234 -3.34 7.29 8.86
N PRO A 235 -3.79 8.51 9.16
CA PRO A 235 -4.55 9.29 8.19
C PRO A 235 -3.78 9.52 6.90
N MET A 236 -4.49 9.50 5.77
CA MET A 236 -3.93 9.85 4.48
C MET A 236 -4.00 11.36 4.27
N TYR A 237 -2.86 12.01 4.24
CA TYR A 237 -2.74 13.48 4.18
C TYR A 237 -2.81 13.96 2.74
N ALA A 238 -3.79 14.82 2.43
CA ALA A 238 -4.02 15.34 1.10
C ALA A 238 -3.12 16.54 0.76
N PHE A 239 -2.84 16.71 -0.53
CA PHE A 239 -2.37 17.97 -1.09
C PHE A 239 -3.56 18.86 -1.47
N PHE A 240 -3.38 20.17 -1.44
CA PHE A 240 -4.45 21.13 -1.69
C PHE A 240 -4.06 22.08 -2.83
N ASP A 241 -4.84 22.07 -3.91
CA ASP A 241 -4.60 22.91 -5.04
C ASP A 241 -5.22 24.32 -4.88
N ASN A 242 -4.67 25.26 -5.65
CA ASN A 242 -5.17 26.64 -5.72
C ASN A 242 -5.93 26.92 -7.03
N LEU A 243 -6.23 25.88 -7.81
CA LEU A 243 -6.73 26.03 -9.17
C LEU A 243 -8.25 26.11 -9.25
N GLY A 244 -8.95 26.01 -8.11
CA GLY A 244 -10.42 25.94 -8.07
C GLY A 244 -10.98 24.67 -8.71
N VAL A 245 -10.12 23.72 -9.02
CA VAL A 245 -10.45 22.37 -9.43
C VAL A 245 -10.65 21.57 -8.16
N ALA A 246 -11.73 20.95 -8.04
CA ALA A 246 -12.30 20.27 -6.90
C ALA A 246 -11.32 19.56 -5.96
N GLY A 247 -11.11 20.09 -4.81
CA GLY A 247 -10.86 19.37 -3.59
C GLY A 247 -9.41 18.95 -3.29
N PRO A 248 -9.25 18.25 -2.18
CA PRO A 248 -8.00 17.66 -1.77
C PRO A 248 -7.57 16.50 -2.68
N HIS A 249 -6.26 16.42 -2.98
CA HIS A 249 -5.65 15.34 -3.75
C HIS A 249 -4.95 14.38 -2.82
N LEU A 250 -5.42 13.15 -2.71
CA LEU A 250 -4.84 12.10 -1.87
C LEU A 250 -3.81 11.27 -2.64
N MET A 251 -4.30 10.41 -3.51
CA MET A 251 -3.45 9.55 -4.33
C MET A 251 -3.14 10.21 -5.66
N ASP A 252 -1.93 9.94 -6.18
CA ASP A 252 -1.47 10.45 -7.45
C ASP A 252 -1.79 11.95 -7.65
N PRO A 253 -1.32 12.84 -6.75
CA PRO A 253 -1.74 14.24 -6.73
C PRO A 253 -1.39 15.02 -8.00
N TRP A 254 -0.68 14.40 -8.93
CA TRP A 254 -0.34 14.88 -10.26
C TRP A 254 -1.36 14.48 -11.33
N LEU A 255 -2.36 13.67 -11.02
CA LEU A 255 -3.43 13.34 -11.96
C LEU A 255 -4.59 14.33 -11.83
N ASP A 256 -5.14 14.73 -12.96
CA ASP A 256 -6.36 15.52 -12.99
C ASP A 256 -7.55 14.58 -13.21
N ASN A 257 -8.33 14.38 -12.17
CA ASN A 257 -9.48 13.49 -12.20
C ASN A 257 -10.79 14.17 -12.61
N ALA A 258 -10.82 15.48 -12.67
CA ALA A 258 -12.06 16.18 -12.99
C ALA A 258 -12.59 15.85 -14.39
N ASN A 259 -11.72 15.37 -15.30
CA ASN A 259 -12.06 15.13 -16.70
C ASN A 259 -11.54 13.80 -17.29
N GLY A 260 -10.98 12.93 -16.48
CA GLY A 260 -10.63 11.54 -16.91
C GLY A 260 -9.48 11.41 -17.90
N ALA A 261 -8.87 12.50 -18.33
CA ALA A 261 -7.62 12.48 -19.10
C ALA A 261 -7.11 13.90 -19.20
N SER A 262 -6.18 14.30 -18.33
CA SER A 262 -5.94 15.61 -18.47
C SER A 262 -4.58 16.05 -18.69
N ALA A 263 -4.47 17.13 -19.25
CA ALA A 263 -3.29 17.93 -19.28
C ALA A 263 -2.88 18.25 -17.84
N ILE A 264 -2.03 17.42 -17.29
CA ILE A 264 -1.38 17.70 -16.02
C ILE A 264 -0.60 19.01 -16.21
N ASN A 265 -0.94 20.00 -15.41
CA ASN A 265 -0.12 21.18 -15.32
C ASN A 265 0.95 20.96 -14.27
N ASP A 266 2.05 20.30 -14.63
CA ASP A 266 3.15 19.95 -13.72
C ASP A 266 3.68 21.17 -12.94
N THR A 267 3.65 22.37 -13.52
CA THR A 267 4.11 23.60 -12.84
C THR A 267 3.18 23.96 -11.68
N ALA A 268 1.88 23.95 -11.91
CA ALA A 268 0.89 24.24 -10.87
C ALA A 268 0.86 23.13 -9.82
N THR A 269 0.99 21.87 -10.24
CA THR A 269 1.08 20.73 -9.33
C THR A 269 2.29 20.86 -8.40
N LEU A 270 3.46 21.15 -8.94
CA LEU A 270 4.66 21.37 -8.13
C LEU A 270 4.48 22.52 -7.13
N GLU A 271 3.78 23.58 -7.54
CA GLU A 271 3.52 24.73 -6.68
C GLU A 271 2.60 24.37 -5.52
N TYR A 272 1.45 23.75 -5.77
CA TYR A 272 0.54 23.41 -4.68
C TYR A 272 1.12 22.31 -3.75
N MET A 273 1.90 21.36 -4.28
CA MET A 273 2.60 20.38 -3.46
C MET A 273 3.60 21.07 -2.51
N LYS A 274 4.37 22.04 -3.01
CA LYS A 274 5.29 22.84 -2.19
C LYS A 274 4.56 23.69 -1.15
N ASN A 275 3.43 24.28 -1.52
CA ASN A 275 2.62 25.10 -0.62
C ASN A 275 2.05 24.27 0.53
N THR A 276 1.48 23.10 0.22
CA THR A 276 0.99 22.16 1.24
C THR A 276 2.13 21.69 2.15
N PHE A 277 3.24 21.25 1.57
CA PHE A 277 4.43 20.88 2.36
C PHE A 277 4.88 22.03 3.28
N THR A 278 4.95 23.25 2.77
CA THR A 278 5.39 24.41 3.55
C THR A 278 4.45 24.70 4.72
N ALA A 279 3.15 24.52 4.53
CA ALA A 279 2.16 24.68 5.60
C ALA A 279 2.37 23.64 6.73
N HIS A 280 2.61 22.39 6.39
CA HIS A 280 2.95 21.33 7.36
C HIS A 280 4.29 21.60 8.04
N TYR A 281 5.32 21.93 7.26
CA TYR A 281 6.69 22.16 7.72
C TYR A 281 6.79 23.33 8.71
N ASN A 282 6.09 24.44 8.45
CA ASN A 282 6.05 25.61 9.32
C ASN A 282 4.98 25.53 10.41
N GLY A 283 4.08 24.56 10.32
CA GLY A 283 3.04 24.29 11.31
C GLY A 283 3.48 23.30 12.36
N ASN A 284 2.64 22.30 12.60
CA ASN A 284 2.85 21.26 13.63
C ASN A 284 3.61 20.04 13.12
N ARG A 285 4.24 20.11 11.95
CA ARG A 285 5.03 19.02 11.35
C ARG A 285 4.23 17.74 11.08
N GLN A 286 2.89 17.81 10.95
CA GLN A 286 2.12 16.65 10.55
C GLN A 286 2.74 16.05 9.27
N PRO A 287 2.71 14.71 9.11
CA PRO A 287 3.31 14.06 7.95
C PRO A 287 2.75 14.57 6.62
N ILE A 288 3.55 14.50 5.57
CA ILE A 288 3.11 14.64 4.19
C ILE A 288 2.95 13.24 3.62
N GLY A 289 1.82 12.97 2.97
CA GLY A 289 1.61 11.75 2.23
C GLY A 289 1.99 11.90 0.76
N LEU A 290 2.79 10.98 0.24
CA LEU A 290 3.01 10.84 -1.19
C LEU A 290 2.60 9.43 -1.59
N TYR A 291 1.33 9.29 -1.95
CA TYR A 291 0.67 8.03 -2.24
C TYR A 291 0.52 7.85 -3.74
N THR A 292 0.87 6.68 -4.27
CA THR A 292 0.87 6.47 -5.71
C THR A 292 0.38 5.10 -6.12
N HIS A 293 -0.26 5.04 -7.28
CA HIS A 293 -0.35 3.81 -8.06
C HIS A 293 0.80 3.84 -9.08
N PRO A 294 1.85 3.04 -8.89
CA PRO A 294 3.06 3.14 -9.71
C PRO A 294 2.84 2.92 -11.20
N ILE A 295 1.73 2.29 -11.57
CA ILE A 295 1.33 2.08 -12.97
C ILE A 295 1.19 3.42 -13.73
N HIS A 296 0.72 4.48 -13.05
CA HIS A 296 0.52 5.80 -13.67
C HIS A 296 1.82 6.56 -13.96
N VAL A 297 2.90 6.19 -13.27
CA VAL A 297 4.24 6.79 -13.45
C VAL A 297 5.26 5.79 -14.00
N SER A 298 4.82 4.61 -14.39
CA SER A 298 5.65 3.61 -15.07
C SER A 298 5.69 3.85 -16.56
N ARG A 299 6.89 3.94 -17.12
CA ARG A 299 7.11 4.07 -18.58
C ARG A 299 7.19 2.72 -19.29
N SER A 300 7.33 1.64 -18.54
CA SER A 300 7.54 0.29 -19.06
C SER A 300 6.24 -0.50 -19.25
N VAL A 301 5.10 0.06 -18.81
CA VAL A 301 3.79 -0.55 -19.02
C VAL A 301 3.35 -0.37 -20.47
N PRO A 302 2.92 -1.42 -21.17
CA PRO A 302 2.34 -1.29 -22.50
C PRO A 302 1.16 -0.33 -22.52
N GLY A 303 1.21 0.70 -23.38
CA GLY A 303 0.19 1.74 -23.43
C GLY A 303 0.31 2.82 -22.36
N SER A 304 1.43 2.88 -21.66
CA SER A 304 1.69 3.88 -20.62
C SER A 304 1.48 5.31 -21.12
N THR A 305 0.79 6.10 -20.30
CA THR A 305 0.65 7.54 -20.48
C THR A 305 1.61 8.34 -19.60
N ALA A 306 2.49 7.64 -18.86
CA ALA A 306 3.44 8.27 -17.95
C ALA A 306 4.36 9.27 -18.68
N SER A 307 4.33 10.50 -18.23
CA SER A 307 5.05 11.61 -18.82
C SER A 307 6.41 11.82 -18.15
N ASN A 308 7.47 12.05 -18.94
CA ASN A 308 8.75 12.47 -18.40
C ASN A 308 8.64 13.79 -17.61
N SER A 309 7.74 14.68 -18.02
CA SER A 309 7.49 15.94 -17.33
C SER A 309 6.99 15.71 -15.92
N THR A 310 5.98 14.84 -15.74
CA THR A 310 5.43 14.46 -14.44
C THR A 310 6.46 13.78 -13.55
N ILE A 311 7.24 12.83 -14.09
CA ILE A 311 8.32 12.18 -13.35
C ILE A 311 9.36 13.19 -12.87
N ASN A 312 9.76 14.11 -13.75
CA ASN A 312 10.70 15.18 -13.40
C ASN A 312 10.11 16.13 -12.36
N MET A 313 8.82 16.43 -12.43
CA MET A 313 8.12 17.27 -11.47
C MET A 313 8.10 16.63 -10.08
N ILE A 314 7.78 15.33 -9.96
CA ILE A 314 7.80 14.58 -8.70
C ILE A 314 9.22 14.59 -8.11
N ASN A 315 10.24 14.32 -8.94
CA ASN A 315 11.63 14.38 -8.49
C ASN A 315 12.01 15.79 -8.03
N ALA A 316 11.61 16.83 -8.77
CA ALA A 316 11.86 18.22 -8.38
C ALA A 316 11.19 18.60 -7.05
N PHE A 317 9.99 18.07 -6.77
CA PHE A 317 9.34 18.23 -5.48
C PHE A 317 10.16 17.56 -4.36
N LEU A 318 10.54 16.30 -4.55
CA LEU A 318 11.30 15.53 -3.55
C LEU A 318 12.70 16.15 -3.31
N ASP A 319 13.39 16.61 -4.37
CA ASP A 319 14.68 17.29 -4.26
C ASP A 319 14.55 18.59 -3.45
N TRP A 320 13.52 19.39 -3.77
CA TRP A 320 13.25 20.61 -3.05
C TRP A 320 12.89 20.36 -1.58
N ALA A 321 12.07 19.35 -1.30
CA ALA A 321 11.67 18.99 0.05
C ALA A 321 12.85 18.51 0.88
N GLN A 322 13.70 17.63 0.32
CA GLN A 322 14.89 17.11 1.02
C GLN A 322 16.00 18.16 1.21
N ASN A 323 15.96 19.27 0.51
CA ASN A 323 16.83 20.43 0.78
C ASN A 323 16.37 21.24 2.01
N GLN A 324 15.20 20.98 2.55
CA GLN A 324 14.78 21.52 3.85
C GLN A 324 15.43 20.70 4.98
N GLN A 325 15.59 21.32 6.15
CA GLN A 325 16.22 20.64 7.29
C GLN A 325 15.31 19.55 7.88
N ASN A 326 15.91 18.42 8.23
CA ASN A 326 15.24 17.32 8.94
C ASN A 326 14.03 16.74 8.19
N VAL A 327 14.11 16.65 6.86
CA VAL A 327 13.10 15.97 6.04
C VAL A 327 13.50 14.52 5.82
N TRP A 328 12.59 13.61 6.12
CA TRP A 328 12.78 12.16 6.02
C TRP A 328 11.71 11.53 5.14
N ILE A 329 12.11 10.68 4.21
CA ILE A 329 11.20 9.84 3.44
C ILE A 329 11.19 8.46 4.11
N ILE A 330 9.98 8.03 4.54
CA ILE A 330 9.81 6.84 5.38
C ILE A 330 8.59 6.02 5.00
N SER A 331 8.53 4.77 5.49
CA SER A 331 7.34 3.91 5.41
C SER A 331 6.30 4.28 6.48
N SER A 332 5.09 3.74 6.33
CA SER A 332 4.01 3.89 7.31
C SER A 332 4.39 3.25 8.65
N GLU A 333 5.02 2.07 8.63
CA GLU A 333 5.51 1.40 9.84
C GLU A 333 6.57 2.24 10.57
N GLN A 334 7.49 2.86 9.83
CA GLN A 334 8.51 3.75 10.43
C GLN A 334 7.88 5.00 11.04
N LEU A 335 6.85 5.57 10.39
CA LEU A 335 6.10 6.67 10.98
C LEU A 335 5.42 6.23 12.28
N LEU A 336 4.78 5.06 12.27
CA LEU A 336 4.07 4.56 13.45
C LEU A 336 5.02 4.29 14.61
N ASP A 337 6.17 3.66 14.35
CA ASP A 337 7.21 3.43 15.38
C ASP A 337 7.69 4.75 15.99
N TRP A 338 7.89 5.78 15.15
CA TRP A 338 8.28 7.10 15.65
C TRP A 338 7.16 7.74 16.50
N VAL A 339 5.90 7.61 16.11
CA VAL A 339 4.76 8.15 16.88
C VAL A 339 4.61 7.43 18.21
N GLN A 340 4.82 6.12 18.25
CA GLN A 340 4.81 5.34 19.49
C GLN A 340 5.97 5.71 20.43
N HIS A 341 7.12 6.11 19.85
CA HIS A 341 8.34 6.47 20.57
C HIS A 341 8.85 7.85 20.13
N PRO A 342 8.11 8.95 20.45
CA PRO A 342 8.43 10.27 19.93
C PRO A 342 9.84 10.70 20.30
N THR A 343 10.69 10.75 19.27
CA THR A 343 12.12 11.01 19.43
C THR A 343 12.47 12.31 18.71
N PRO A 344 13.08 13.30 19.39
CA PRO A 344 13.42 14.56 18.76
C PRO A 344 14.49 14.39 17.68
N VAL A 345 14.54 15.32 16.72
CA VAL A 345 15.49 15.29 15.59
C VAL A 345 16.94 15.09 15.99
N SER A 346 17.33 15.55 17.17
CA SER A 346 18.69 15.39 17.71
C SER A 346 19.04 13.98 18.17
N GLN A 347 18.03 13.08 18.25
CA GLN A 347 18.19 11.72 18.78
C GLN A 347 17.61 10.63 17.84
N LEU A 348 17.27 10.96 16.60
CA LEU A 348 16.65 10.01 15.65
C LEU A 348 17.54 8.80 15.33
N ASP A 349 18.84 8.92 15.47
CA ASP A 349 19.81 7.82 15.34
C ASP A 349 19.63 6.73 16.42
N GLN A 350 18.91 7.01 17.49
CA GLN A 350 18.58 6.05 18.54
C GLN A 350 17.42 5.15 18.15
N LEU A 351 16.53 5.61 17.28
CA LEU A 351 15.38 4.84 16.82
C LEU A 351 15.80 3.75 15.84
N SER A 352 15.59 2.49 16.23
CA SER A 352 16.10 1.33 15.46
C SER A 352 15.51 1.22 14.05
N SER A 353 14.24 1.58 13.88
CA SER A 353 13.54 1.54 12.59
C SER A 353 14.12 2.51 11.55
N LEU A 354 14.82 3.55 11.98
CA LEU A 354 15.45 4.54 11.10
C LEU A 354 16.92 4.24 10.81
N LYS A 355 17.49 3.15 11.35
CA LYS A 355 18.90 2.76 11.10
C LYS A 355 19.08 2.10 9.75
N CYS A 356 20.29 2.23 9.19
CA CYS A 356 20.63 1.68 7.88
C CYS A 356 20.80 0.15 7.83
N SER A 357 20.77 -0.55 8.95
CA SER A 357 21.15 -1.95 8.99
C SER A 357 20.11 -2.85 8.30
N THR A 358 20.47 -3.39 7.15
CA THR A 358 19.77 -4.54 6.56
C THR A 358 20.64 -5.77 6.82
N PRO A 359 20.13 -6.82 7.47
CA PRO A 359 20.87 -8.05 7.68
C PRO A 359 21.35 -8.65 6.36
N GLN A 360 22.55 -9.22 6.35
CA GLN A 360 23.12 -9.90 5.19
C GLN A 360 23.37 -11.36 5.51
N VAL A 361 23.12 -12.22 4.53
CA VAL A 361 23.35 -13.66 4.61
C VAL A 361 24.12 -14.11 3.39
N ASP A 362 25.29 -14.75 3.60
CA ASP A 362 26.16 -15.23 2.52
C ASP A 362 25.74 -16.59 1.94
N ALA A 363 24.61 -17.12 2.35
CA ALA A 363 24.09 -18.39 1.83
C ALA A 363 23.53 -18.18 0.41
N LYS A 364 23.78 -19.17 -0.46
CA LYS A 364 23.27 -19.15 -1.84
C LYS A 364 21.86 -19.73 -1.88
N ILE A 365 20.88 -18.89 -1.63
CA ILE A 365 19.45 -19.22 -1.59
C ILE A 365 18.65 -18.20 -2.42
N CYS A 366 17.37 -18.45 -2.65
CA CYS A 366 16.48 -17.53 -3.39
C CYS A 366 15.53 -16.77 -2.46
N ASN A 367 16.07 -16.05 -1.52
CA ASN A 367 15.32 -15.35 -0.46
C ASN A 367 15.36 -13.83 -0.59
N GLY A 368 15.52 -13.29 -1.79
CA GLY A 368 15.62 -11.85 -2.03
C GLY A 368 17.02 -11.26 -1.89
N MET A 369 18.01 -12.03 -1.46
CA MET A 369 19.40 -11.54 -1.37
C MET A 369 20.07 -11.62 -2.76
N PRO A 370 20.66 -10.53 -3.28
CA PRO A 370 21.18 -10.49 -4.65
C PRO A 370 22.17 -11.60 -5.00
N SER A 371 22.99 -12.01 -4.03
CA SER A 371 23.99 -13.07 -4.21
C SER A 371 23.38 -14.48 -4.22
N SER A 372 22.14 -14.66 -3.84
CA SER A 372 21.52 -15.95 -3.61
C SER A 372 20.50 -16.37 -4.67
N GLN A 373 20.02 -15.47 -5.49
CA GLN A 373 18.88 -15.72 -6.40
C GLN A 373 19.24 -16.46 -7.69
N ALA A 374 20.49 -16.43 -8.14
CA ALA A 374 20.86 -16.95 -9.45
C ALA A 374 20.49 -18.43 -9.65
N GLY A 375 19.51 -18.70 -10.52
CA GLY A 375 19.06 -20.02 -10.91
C GLY A 375 18.22 -20.77 -9.88
N LEU A 376 17.82 -20.14 -8.77
CA LEU A 376 17.07 -20.79 -7.71
C LEU A 376 15.59 -20.44 -7.67
N ILE A 377 15.20 -19.29 -8.25
CA ILE A 377 13.81 -18.86 -8.33
C ILE A 377 13.04 -19.73 -9.32
N GLN A 378 11.83 -20.15 -8.95
CA GLN A 378 10.95 -20.93 -9.82
C GLN A 378 10.01 -20.03 -10.62
N HIS A 379 9.83 -20.34 -11.89
CA HIS A 379 8.85 -19.70 -12.78
C HIS A 379 7.55 -20.49 -12.76
N CYS A 380 6.47 -19.86 -12.33
CA CYS A 380 5.13 -20.42 -12.30
C CYS A 380 4.39 -19.98 -13.58
N ALA A 381 4.35 -20.87 -14.56
CA ALA A 381 3.90 -20.58 -15.93
C ALA A 381 2.38 -20.69 -16.06
N PHE A 382 1.64 -19.76 -15.45
CA PHE A 382 0.19 -19.65 -15.66
C PHE A 382 -0.11 -18.89 -16.95
N PRO A 383 -1.13 -19.31 -17.74
CA PRO A 383 -1.40 -18.71 -19.05
C PRO A 383 -1.81 -17.26 -19.01
N ASP A 384 -2.56 -16.86 -18.00
CA ASP A 384 -3.14 -15.53 -17.83
C ASP A 384 -2.20 -14.60 -17.07
N PHE A 385 -1.45 -15.12 -16.10
CA PHE A 385 -0.53 -14.33 -15.30
C PHE A 385 0.61 -15.17 -14.71
N PRO A 386 1.77 -15.26 -15.37
CA PRO A 386 2.95 -15.95 -14.83
C PRO A 386 3.64 -15.09 -13.77
N PHE A 387 4.23 -15.75 -12.77
CA PHE A 387 5.02 -15.10 -11.74
C PHE A 387 6.22 -15.95 -11.31
N TYR A 388 7.08 -15.38 -10.50
CA TYR A 388 8.22 -16.08 -9.91
C TYR A 388 8.09 -16.17 -8.40
N THR A 389 8.57 -17.26 -7.82
CA THR A 389 8.63 -17.46 -6.37
C THR A 389 9.85 -18.29 -5.97
N CYS A 390 10.36 -18.04 -4.79
CA CYS A 390 11.36 -18.89 -4.13
C CYS A 390 10.72 -20.09 -3.41
N TYR A 391 9.44 -20.02 -3.09
CA TYR A 391 8.74 -20.85 -2.12
C TYR A 391 7.87 -21.96 -2.72
N GLY A 392 8.06 -22.24 -4.00
CA GLY A 392 7.38 -23.31 -4.74
C GLY A 392 6.11 -22.83 -5.47
N CYS A 393 6.06 -23.12 -6.78
CA CYS A 393 4.91 -22.80 -7.59
C CYS A 393 3.66 -23.52 -7.10
N PRO A 394 2.54 -22.81 -6.92
CA PRO A 394 1.27 -23.46 -6.58
C PRO A 394 0.67 -24.15 -7.81
N GLN A 395 -0.23 -25.11 -7.59
CA GLN A 395 -0.97 -25.79 -8.67
C GLN A 395 -1.96 -24.85 -9.37
N ASP A 396 -2.55 -23.93 -8.61
CA ASP A 396 -3.50 -22.94 -9.06
C ASP A 396 -3.08 -21.54 -8.57
N HIS A 397 -3.56 -20.49 -9.19
CA HIS A 397 -3.45 -19.14 -8.61
C HIS A 397 -4.08 -19.09 -7.22
N PRO A 398 -3.49 -18.33 -6.27
CA PRO A 398 -4.15 -18.05 -5.01
C PRO A 398 -5.52 -17.37 -5.23
N THR A 399 -6.52 -17.82 -4.48
CA THR A 399 -7.86 -17.22 -4.44
C THR A 399 -8.28 -17.00 -3.00
N VAL A 400 -9.38 -16.29 -2.81
CA VAL A 400 -9.95 -16.07 -1.46
C VAL A 400 -10.24 -17.40 -0.76
N GLU A 401 -10.78 -18.38 -1.50
CA GLU A 401 -11.11 -19.71 -0.97
C GLU A 401 -9.88 -20.62 -0.78
N LYS A 402 -8.82 -20.33 -1.54
CA LYS A 402 -7.62 -21.17 -1.60
C LYS A 402 -6.35 -20.30 -1.68
N PRO A 403 -6.06 -19.52 -0.65
CA PRO A 403 -4.96 -18.53 -0.69
C PRO A 403 -3.57 -19.16 -0.66
N ASN A 404 -3.44 -20.42 -0.23
CA ASN A 404 -2.21 -21.20 -0.28
C ASN A 404 -2.46 -22.55 -0.98
N PRO A 405 -2.55 -22.57 -2.32
CA PRO A 405 -2.73 -23.82 -3.04
C PRO A 405 -1.55 -24.77 -2.84
N PRO A 406 -1.77 -26.10 -2.95
CA PRO A 406 -0.69 -27.08 -2.94
C PRO A 406 0.38 -26.75 -3.97
N GLN A 407 1.62 -27.10 -3.69
CA GLN A 407 2.71 -26.90 -4.64
C GLN A 407 2.57 -27.80 -5.86
N GLN A 408 2.88 -27.28 -7.02
CA GLN A 408 3.11 -28.06 -8.23
C GLN A 408 4.53 -28.60 -8.19
N VAL A 409 4.66 -29.89 -7.97
CA VAL A 409 5.96 -30.57 -7.93
C VAL A 409 6.04 -31.52 -9.12
N ALA A 410 7.00 -31.30 -10.01
CA ALA A 410 7.24 -32.19 -11.14
C ALA A 410 7.85 -33.51 -10.65
N ASP A 411 7.64 -34.61 -11.42
CA ASP A 411 8.20 -35.91 -11.10
C ASP A 411 9.72 -35.84 -10.88
N GLY A 412 10.16 -36.37 -9.75
CA GLY A 412 11.57 -36.35 -9.35
C GLY A 412 12.07 -35.00 -8.83
N GLN A 413 11.20 -34.06 -8.55
CA GLN A 413 11.50 -32.75 -7.96
C GLN A 413 11.13 -32.66 -6.48
N GLN A 414 11.76 -31.72 -5.72
CA GLN A 414 11.40 -31.42 -4.32
C GLN A 414 10.47 -30.24 -4.21
N ALA A 415 9.45 -30.39 -3.37
CA ALA A 415 8.68 -29.26 -2.89
C ALA A 415 9.62 -28.28 -2.16
N ARG A 416 9.34 -27.01 -2.28
CA ARG A 416 10.02 -25.97 -1.49
C ARG A 416 9.47 -25.96 -0.07
N PHE A 417 10.33 -25.73 0.88
CA PHE A 417 9.95 -25.54 2.27
C PHE A 417 9.39 -24.13 2.48
N ARG A 418 8.18 -24.03 2.99
CA ARG A 418 7.56 -22.74 3.32
C ARG A 418 8.24 -22.15 4.55
N LEU A 419 8.14 -20.83 4.72
CA LEU A 419 8.66 -20.13 5.89
C LEU A 419 7.96 -20.63 7.17
N PRO A 420 8.69 -21.16 8.16
CA PRO A 420 8.11 -21.54 9.45
C PRO A 420 8.04 -20.33 10.40
N GLN A 421 7.28 -20.48 11.49
CA GLN A 421 7.06 -19.42 12.47
C GLN A 421 8.33 -18.89 13.17
N ASN A 422 9.37 -19.71 13.27
CA ASN A 422 10.54 -19.41 14.06
C ASN A 422 11.77 -18.98 13.26
N CYS A 423 11.61 -18.62 11.99
CA CYS A 423 12.68 -18.11 11.15
C CYS A 423 12.21 -16.91 10.32
N SER A 424 13.02 -15.86 10.23
CA SER A 424 12.72 -14.71 9.41
C SER A 424 13.09 -14.92 7.94
N THR A 425 12.43 -14.22 7.03
CA THR A 425 12.60 -14.36 5.58
C THR A 425 14.05 -14.32 5.10
N PRO A 426 14.92 -13.35 5.48
CA PRO A 426 16.29 -13.30 4.98
C PRO A 426 17.16 -14.48 5.39
N PHE A 427 16.73 -15.25 6.37
CA PHE A 427 17.51 -16.30 7.00
C PHE A 427 16.95 -17.71 6.81
N TRP A 428 15.87 -17.85 6.08
CA TRP A 428 15.26 -19.14 5.76
C TRP A 428 15.73 -19.63 4.39
N ASP A 429 16.21 -20.89 4.36
CA ASP A 429 16.50 -21.59 3.11
C ASP A 429 15.31 -22.47 2.71
N PRO A 430 14.51 -22.08 1.72
CA PRO A 430 13.35 -22.85 1.30
C PRO A 430 13.71 -24.10 0.48
N ILE A 431 14.97 -24.28 0.13
CA ILE A 431 15.47 -25.45 -0.61
C ILE A 431 15.86 -26.55 0.36
N LYS A 432 16.61 -26.19 1.42
CA LYS A 432 17.06 -27.16 2.43
C LYS A 432 16.11 -27.28 3.60
N GLY A 433 15.19 -26.33 3.79
CA GLY A 433 14.28 -26.32 4.92
C GLY A 433 14.97 -26.00 6.25
N GLU A 434 15.96 -25.12 6.25
CA GLU A 434 16.72 -24.77 7.45
C GLU A 434 16.77 -23.25 7.68
N CYS A 435 16.71 -22.85 8.94
CA CYS A 435 16.98 -21.48 9.33
C CYS A 435 18.49 -21.29 9.47
N ILE A 436 19.06 -20.43 8.62
CA ILE A 436 20.51 -20.20 8.53
C ILE A 436 21.00 -19.10 9.47
N CYS A 437 20.10 -18.34 10.08
CA CYS A 437 20.47 -17.39 11.11
C CYS A 437 20.50 -18.05 12.49
N THR A 438 21.65 -18.01 13.12
CA THR A 438 21.86 -18.58 14.46
C THR A 438 22.08 -17.52 15.53
N SER A 439 22.08 -16.23 15.17
CA SER A 439 22.31 -15.14 16.11
C SER A 439 21.02 -14.65 16.76
N SER A 440 21.12 -14.11 17.97
CA SER A 440 20.00 -13.44 18.66
C SER A 440 19.48 -12.18 17.95
N THR A 441 20.14 -11.76 16.89
CA THR A 441 19.77 -10.61 16.05
C THR A 441 18.99 -11.01 14.80
N CYS A 442 18.66 -12.27 14.59
CA CYS A 442 17.66 -12.70 13.63
C CYS A 442 16.28 -12.28 14.15
N ALA A 443 15.81 -11.19 13.64
CA ALA A 443 14.92 -10.32 14.39
C ALA A 443 13.43 -10.68 14.36
N PHE A 444 12.98 -11.69 13.61
CA PHE A 444 11.55 -11.96 13.52
C PHE A 444 11.23 -13.37 13.98
N ALA A 445 10.46 -13.48 15.03
CA ALA A 445 9.61 -14.63 15.24
C ALA A 445 8.28 -14.36 14.52
N ASP A 446 7.86 -15.24 13.65
CA ASP A 446 6.55 -15.17 13.03
C ASP A 446 5.54 -15.81 13.98
N ASP A 447 5.03 -15.02 14.91
CA ASP A 447 4.03 -15.46 15.86
C ASP A 447 2.74 -15.82 15.12
N SER A 448 2.11 -16.92 15.52
CA SER A 448 0.83 -17.33 14.94
C SER A 448 -0.23 -16.24 15.15
N ARG A 449 -0.89 -15.86 14.07
CA ARG A 449 -2.02 -14.93 14.10
C ARG A 449 -3.32 -15.72 13.93
N PRO A 450 -4.41 -15.31 14.60
CA PRO A 450 -5.73 -15.90 14.36
C PRO A 450 -6.30 -15.33 13.05
N ILE A 451 -5.70 -15.72 11.93
CA ILE A 451 -6.07 -15.29 10.60
C ILE A 451 -6.53 -16.47 9.78
N GLY A 452 -7.52 -16.25 8.96
CA GLY A 452 -8.11 -17.24 8.07
C GLY A 452 -9.56 -16.90 7.80
N PRO A 453 -10.16 -17.44 6.74
CA PRO A 453 -11.56 -17.17 6.42
C PRO A 453 -12.53 -17.49 7.55
N ASN A 454 -12.14 -18.41 8.44
CA ASN A 454 -12.92 -18.89 9.58
C ASN A 454 -12.32 -18.48 10.94
N GLY A 455 -11.35 -17.56 10.98
CA GLY A 455 -10.65 -17.16 12.20
C GLY A 455 -9.69 -18.21 12.77
N ALA A 456 -9.40 -19.29 12.04
CA ALA A 456 -8.42 -20.29 12.46
C ALA A 456 -7.02 -19.67 12.50
N ASN A 457 -6.20 -20.13 13.45
CA ASN A 457 -4.80 -19.77 13.47
C ASN A 457 -4.11 -20.25 12.18
N LEU A 458 -3.43 -19.33 11.52
CA LEU A 458 -2.45 -19.72 10.51
C LEU A 458 -1.14 -20.01 11.23
N THR A 459 -0.70 -21.24 11.09
CA THR A 459 0.69 -21.53 11.36
C THR A 459 1.50 -21.06 10.16
N GLY A 460 2.45 -20.19 10.39
CA GLY A 460 3.37 -19.74 9.34
C GLY A 460 4.00 -20.94 8.65
N GLY A 461 4.10 -20.89 7.34
CA GLY A 461 4.70 -21.88 6.48
C GLY A 461 4.32 -23.32 6.82
N GLY A 462 3.35 -23.87 6.15
CA GLY A 462 2.88 -25.21 6.42
C GLY A 462 4.03 -26.20 6.57
N THR A 463 4.01 -26.94 7.66
CA THR A 463 4.71 -28.22 7.74
C THR A 463 4.02 -29.19 6.77
N GLY A 464 4.22 -28.98 5.48
CA GLY A 464 3.95 -30.03 4.52
C GLY A 464 4.90 -31.18 4.83
N THR A 465 4.38 -32.36 4.92
CA THR A 465 5.22 -33.56 4.83
C THR A 465 5.84 -33.55 3.45
N PHE A 466 7.12 -33.22 3.40
CA PHE A 466 7.87 -33.16 2.17
C PHE A 466 8.31 -34.55 1.78
N GLU A 467 7.85 -35.02 0.64
CA GLU A 467 8.49 -36.12 -0.05
C GLU A 467 9.63 -35.56 -0.91
N ASP A 468 10.77 -36.21 -0.81
CA ASP A 468 12.05 -35.73 -1.33
C ASP A 468 12.12 -35.84 -2.87
N PRO A 469 12.65 -34.93 -3.58
CA PRO A 469 12.54 -34.58 -4.93
C PRO A 469 13.82 -34.22 -5.67
N ALA A 470 13.99 -34.58 -6.88
CA ALA A 470 15.15 -34.25 -7.70
C ALA A 470 15.03 -32.87 -8.39
N SER A 471 16.15 -32.16 -8.47
CA SER A 471 16.24 -30.84 -9.04
C SER A 471 15.96 -30.78 -10.55
N SER A 472 15.10 -29.94 -11.01
CA SER A 472 15.19 -29.40 -12.36
C SER A 472 15.85 -28.03 -12.32
N SER A 473 16.90 -27.87 -13.09
CA SER A 473 17.50 -26.57 -13.33
C SER A 473 16.57 -25.75 -14.23
N THR A 474 15.60 -25.05 -13.64
CA THR A 474 15.00 -23.94 -14.34
C THR A 474 16.01 -22.80 -14.28
N THR A 475 16.57 -22.47 -15.41
CA THR A 475 17.46 -21.32 -15.56
C THR A 475 16.70 -20.08 -15.13
N TYR A 476 17.17 -19.39 -14.12
CA TYR A 476 16.63 -18.08 -13.75
C TYR A 476 16.77 -17.16 -14.97
N VAL A 477 15.65 -16.71 -15.48
CA VAL A 477 15.60 -15.64 -16.47
C VAL A 477 15.24 -14.38 -15.69
N PRO A 478 16.12 -13.38 -15.64
CA PRO A 478 15.79 -12.12 -14.98
C PRO A 478 14.48 -11.58 -15.57
N PHE A 479 13.56 -11.19 -14.72
CA PHE A 479 12.21 -10.74 -15.12
C PHE A 479 12.25 -9.59 -16.14
N ASN A 480 13.30 -8.77 -16.11
CA ASN A 480 13.53 -7.68 -17.06
C ASN A 480 13.72 -8.13 -18.52
N ASN A 481 13.97 -9.42 -18.75
CA ASN A 481 14.16 -9.98 -20.10
C ASN A 481 13.04 -10.94 -20.52
N ALA A 482 12.04 -11.17 -19.69
CA ALA A 482 11.05 -12.22 -19.89
C ALA A 482 9.61 -11.70 -20.11
N LEU A 483 9.46 -10.57 -20.76
CA LEU A 483 8.20 -10.38 -21.48
C LEU A 483 8.29 -11.27 -22.72
N PRO A 484 7.47 -12.35 -22.84
CA PRO A 484 7.28 -12.93 -24.15
C PRO A 484 6.81 -11.78 -25.02
N SER A 485 7.49 -11.55 -26.14
CA SER A 485 6.92 -10.78 -27.22
C SER A 485 5.60 -11.48 -27.56
N VAL A 486 4.51 -10.98 -27.01
CA VAL A 486 3.19 -11.31 -27.53
C VAL A 486 3.26 -10.76 -28.95
N SER A 487 3.43 -11.66 -29.91
CA SER A 487 3.39 -11.27 -31.30
C SER A 487 2.05 -10.58 -31.51
N LEU A 488 2.11 -9.34 -31.94
CA LEU A 488 0.97 -8.46 -32.24
C LEU A 488 0.03 -9.02 -33.32
N ASP A 489 0.15 -10.29 -33.70
CA ASP A 489 -0.62 -10.91 -34.76
C ASP A 489 -2.07 -11.24 -34.40
N ILE A 490 -2.49 -11.09 -33.13
CA ILE A 490 -3.88 -11.36 -32.72
C ILE A 490 -4.71 -10.08 -32.54
N LEU A 491 -4.10 -8.88 -32.45
CA LEU A 491 -4.83 -7.64 -32.22
C LEU A 491 -5.65 -7.09 -33.42
N PRO A 492 -5.32 -7.33 -34.71
CA PRO A 492 -6.12 -6.77 -35.79
C PRO A 492 -7.52 -7.36 -35.90
N THR A 493 -7.72 -8.61 -35.48
CA THR A 493 -9.00 -9.30 -35.68
C THR A 493 -10.05 -8.93 -34.59
N LEU A 494 -9.63 -8.56 -33.39
CA LEU A 494 -10.55 -8.16 -32.33
C LEU A 494 -11.01 -6.70 -32.49
N ILE A 495 -10.16 -5.81 -32.99
CA ILE A 495 -10.51 -4.40 -33.19
C ILE A 495 -11.50 -4.25 -34.36
N LEU A 496 -11.39 -5.06 -35.39
CA LEU A 496 -12.36 -5.06 -36.50
C LEU A 496 -13.74 -5.60 -36.09
N GLY A 497 -13.81 -6.49 -35.12
CA GLY A 497 -15.09 -7.02 -34.61
C GLY A 497 -15.87 -5.99 -33.77
N VAL A 498 -15.19 -5.15 -32.99
CA VAL A 498 -15.82 -4.13 -32.14
C VAL A 498 -16.24 -2.91 -32.97
N VAL A 499 -15.47 -2.50 -33.96
CA VAL A 499 -15.84 -1.39 -34.85
C VAL A 499 -16.98 -1.77 -35.78
N GLY A 500 -17.08 -3.04 -36.19
CA GLY A 500 -18.20 -3.54 -37.01
C GLY A 500 -19.54 -3.58 -36.27
N ALA A 501 -19.53 -3.77 -34.94
CA ALA A 501 -20.75 -3.78 -34.12
C ALA A 501 -21.31 -2.37 -33.83
N PHE A 502 -20.46 -1.34 -33.86
CA PHE A 502 -20.91 0.04 -33.61
C PHE A 502 -21.41 0.78 -34.86
N ILE A 503 -21.06 0.33 -36.05
CA ILE A 503 -21.56 0.96 -37.30
C ILE A 503 -22.91 0.38 -37.73
N GLY A 504 -23.28 -0.81 -37.25
CA GLY A 504 -24.58 -1.44 -37.55
C GLY A 504 -25.81 -0.89 -36.84
N THR A 505 -25.63 -0.07 -35.79
CA THR A 505 -26.74 0.42 -34.96
C THR A 505 -27.14 1.89 -35.20
N PHE A 506 -26.46 2.64 -36.06
CA PHE A 506 -26.81 4.02 -36.40
C PHE A 506 -27.46 4.20 -37.78
N GLY A 507 -27.88 3.13 -38.44
CA GLY A 507 -28.41 3.14 -39.79
C GLY A 507 -29.93 3.13 -39.99
N VAL A 508 -30.73 3.20 -38.91
CA VAL A 508 -32.20 3.15 -39.01
C VAL A 508 -32.88 4.14 -38.08
N ILE A 509 -32.65 5.41 -38.21
CA ILE A 509 -33.62 6.47 -37.83
C ILE A 509 -33.37 7.70 -38.71
N SER A 510 -33.87 7.67 -39.95
CA SER A 510 -34.29 8.88 -40.65
C SER A 510 -35.20 8.48 -41.84
N ARG A 511 -36.47 8.34 -41.57
CA ARG A 511 -37.61 8.62 -42.45
C ARG A 511 -38.90 8.24 -41.70
N PHE A 512 -39.50 9.20 -41.12
CA PHE A 512 -40.85 9.68 -41.19
C PHE A 512 -41.06 10.77 -40.18
#